data_857ca5354a0870734d272a336875a03b
#
_entry.id   857ca5354a0870734d272a336875a03b
#
_cell.length_a   1.000
_cell.length_b   1.000
_cell.length_c   1.000
_cell.angle_alpha   90.00
_cell.angle_beta   90.00
_cell.angle_gamma   90.00
#
_symmetry.space_group_name_H-M   'P 1'
#
loop_
_entity.id
_entity.type
_entity.pdbx_description
1 polymer ?
#
loop_
_entity_poly.entity_id
_entity_poly.type
_entity_poly.pdbx_seq_one_letter_code
_entity_poly.pdbx_strand_id
1 'polypeptide(L)'
;MMAEMEALIQRLWRQLPQIGAFAFAASNGEGSATDWCGSGEGEVTVTDHQGGWLFAEQGRYTTPHGRVLTMHNRFWWQRGERGIRLSHLRYEQPVVLFELLPQVDGRWLTAEPHLCGQDHYSAELTPTGDGFLLGWQITGPRKNERLGYRYRV
;
A
#
# COMPACT_ATOMS: atom_id res chain seq x y z
N MET A 1 -0.88 -14.12 22.58
CA MET A 1 -0.04 -13.65 21.47
C MET A 1 -0.62 -14.04 20.13
N MET A 2 -0.72 -15.32 19.81
CA MET A 2 -1.28 -15.74 18.50
C MET A 2 -2.74 -15.35 18.33
N ALA A 3 -3.56 -15.47 19.37
CA ALA A 3 -4.96 -15.07 19.31
C ALA A 3 -5.11 -13.56 19.11
N GLU A 4 -4.24 -12.75 19.69
CA GLU A 4 -4.25 -11.30 19.52
C GLU A 4 -3.83 -10.92 18.11
N MET A 5 -2.84 -11.61 17.54
CA MET A 5 -2.41 -11.36 16.16
C MET A 5 -3.50 -11.75 15.17
N GLU A 6 -4.16 -12.88 15.39
CA GLU A 6 -5.28 -13.30 14.54
C GLU A 6 -6.44 -12.31 14.60
N ALA A 7 -6.71 -11.74 15.78
CA ALA A 7 -7.75 -10.72 15.93
C ALA A 7 -7.41 -9.46 15.14
N LEU A 8 -6.14 -9.05 15.13
CA LEU A 8 -5.69 -7.90 14.32
C LEU A 8 -5.84 -8.18 12.83
N ILE A 9 -5.47 -9.39 12.40
CA ILE A 9 -5.61 -9.79 11.00
C ILE A 9 -7.08 -9.75 10.58
N GLN A 10 -7.97 -10.31 11.39
CA GLN A 10 -9.40 -10.31 11.08
C GLN A 10 -9.98 -8.91 11.04
N ARG A 11 -9.56 -8.04 11.94
CA ARG A 11 -10.03 -6.65 11.98
C ARG A 11 -9.66 -5.91 10.70
N LEU A 12 -8.41 -5.98 10.29
CA LEU A 12 -7.98 -5.35 9.05
C LEU A 12 -8.67 -5.97 7.84
N TRP A 13 -8.74 -7.31 7.80
CA TRP A 13 -9.36 -8.03 6.69
C TRP A 13 -10.83 -7.63 6.49
N ARG A 14 -11.56 -7.44 7.58
CA ARG A 14 -12.96 -7.00 7.51
C ARG A 14 -13.11 -5.54 7.10
N GLN A 15 -12.11 -4.71 7.40
CA GLN A 15 -12.15 -3.30 7.04
C GLN A 15 -11.83 -3.07 5.57
N LEU A 16 -10.94 -3.88 4.98
CA LEU A 16 -10.51 -3.68 3.59
C LEU A 16 -11.66 -3.49 2.61
N PRO A 17 -12.72 -4.32 2.61
CA PRO A 17 -13.81 -4.14 1.64
C PRO A 17 -14.67 -2.89 1.89
N GLN A 18 -14.51 -2.22 3.03
CA GLN A 18 -15.25 -1.01 3.36
C GLN A 18 -14.55 0.26 2.88
N ILE A 19 -13.30 0.17 2.47
CA ILE A 19 -12.52 1.32 2.00
C ILE A 19 -13.14 1.86 0.71
N GLY A 20 -13.33 3.17 0.64
CA GLY A 20 -13.94 3.83 -0.51
C GLY A 20 -13.17 5.02 -1.05
N ALA A 21 -12.16 5.52 -0.33
CA ALA A 21 -11.41 6.68 -0.75
C ALA A 21 -9.92 6.54 -0.40
N PHE A 22 -9.10 7.21 -1.17
CA PHE A 22 -7.67 7.27 -0.88
C PHE A 22 -7.11 8.66 -1.15
N ALA A 23 -6.03 8.97 -0.44
CA ALA A 23 -5.17 10.10 -0.76
C ALA A 23 -3.73 9.62 -0.62
N PHE A 24 -2.83 10.16 -1.42
CA PHE A 24 -1.43 9.79 -1.28
C PHE A 24 -0.51 10.98 -1.54
N ALA A 25 0.69 10.89 -1.00
CA ALA A 25 1.78 11.80 -1.29
C ALA A 25 3.03 10.98 -1.58
N ALA A 26 3.74 11.35 -2.64
CA ALA A 26 4.98 10.72 -3.02
C ALA A 26 6.10 11.74 -2.90
N SER A 27 7.27 11.30 -2.43
CA SER A 27 8.45 12.14 -2.32
C SER A 27 9.70 11.33 -2.62
N ASN A 28 10.75 12.02 -3.06
CA ASN A 28 12.05 11.43 -3.28
C ASN A 28 12.97 11.81 -2.11
N GLY A 29 13.73 10.84 -1.63
CA GLY A 29 14.79 11.09 -0.68
C GLY A 29 16.09 11.41 -1.38
N GLU A 30 17.13 11.61 -0.58
CA GLU A 30 18.47 11.87 -1.06
C GLU A 30 19.00 10.70 -1.87
N GLY A 31 19.68 11.00 -2.98
CA GLY A 31 20.29 9.99 -3.84
C GLY A 31 19.35 9.35 -4.86
N SER A 32 18.09 9.79 -4.93
CA SER A 32 17.17 9.28 -5.95
C SER A 32 17.46 9.88 -7.31
N ALA A 33 17.56 9.04 -8.33
CA ALA A 33 17.69 9.47 -9.72
C ALA A 33 16.33 9.75 -10.39
N THR A 34 15.23 9.39 -9.72
CA THR A 34 13.88 9.65 -10.20
C THR A 34 13.36 10.91 -9.56
N ASP A 35 12.58 11.70 -10.33
CA ASP A 35 11.90 12.90 -9.85
C ASP A 35 10.41 12.62 -9.77
N TRP A 36 10.02 11.73 -8.86
CA TRP A 36 8.64 11.35 -8.70
C TRP A 36 8.10 11.84 -7.37
N CYS A 37 7.74 13.12 -7.38
CA CYS A 37 7.11 13.78 -6.24
C CYS A 37 5.73 14.25 -6.65
N GLY A 38 4.81 14.28 -5.71
CA GLY A 38 3.47 14.78 -5.98
C GLY A 38 2.46 14.20 -5.02
N SER A 39 1.21 14.52 -5.29
CA SER A 39 0.10 14.05 -4.46
C SER A 39 -1.10 13.68 -5.31
N GLY A 40 -1.97 12.85 -4.77
CA GLY A 40 -3.16 12.42 -5.45
C GLY A 40 -4.26 12.05 -4.50
N GLU A 41 -5.45 11.93 -5.05
CA GLU A 41 -6.61 11.49 -4.31
C GLU A 41 -7.64 10.88 -5.26
N GLY A 42 -8.52 10.07 -4.74
CA GLY A 42 -9.55 9.45 -5.54
C GLY A 42 -10.38 8.44 -4.77
N GLU A 43 -10.99 7.58 -5.54
CA GLU A 43 -11.92 6.57 -5.04
C GLU A 43 -11.32 5.18 -5.15
N VAL A 44 -11.75 4.31 -4.25
CA VAL A 44 -11.39 2.89 -4.26
C VAL A 44 -12.67 2.09 -4.45
N THR A 45 -12.68 1.22 -5.46
CA THR A 45 -13.72 0.22 -5.60
C THR A 45 -13.12 -1.12 -5.20
N VAL A 46 -13.71 -1.75 -4.20
CA VAL A 46 -13.20 -3.02 -3.68
C VAL A 46 -14.10 -4.16 -4.17
N THR A 47 -13.48 -5.17 -4.76
CA THR A 47 -14.18 -6.38 -5.21
C THR A 47 -13.44 -7.61 -4.72
N ASP A 48 -14.17 -8.73 -4.61
CA ASP A 48 -13.54 -10.02 -4.34
C ASP A 48 -12.73 -10.45 -5.57
N HIS A 49 -11.53 -10.91 -5.34
CA HIS A 49 -10.65 -11.39 -6.41
C HIS A 49 -9.88 -12.61 -5.90
N GLN A 50 -10.29 -13.79 -6.35
CA GLN A 50 -9.63 -15.06 -6.01
C GLN A 50 -9.40 -15.23 -4.50
N GLY A 51 -10.45 -14.94 -3.71
CA GLY A 51 -10.40 -15.06 -2.27
C GLY A 51 -9.72 -13.91 -1.54
N GLY A 52 -9.25 -12.90 -2.27
CA GLY A 52 -8.69 -11.68 -1.69
C GLY A 52 -9.52 -10.47 -2.05
N TRP A 53 -9.02 -9.28 -1.70
CA TRP A 53 -9.70 -8.02 -2.01
C TRP A 53 -8.90 -7.25 -3.06
N LEU A 54 -9.55 -6.92 -4.16
CA LEU A 54 -8.96 -6.09 -5.20
C LEU A 54 -9.38 -4.64 -4.99
N PHE A 55 -8.38 -3.77 -4.80
CA PHE A 55 -8.57 -2.33 -4.75
C PHE A 55 -8.34 -1.78 -6.15
N ALA A 56 -9.41 -1.32 -6.79
CA ALA A 56 -9.31 -0.57 -8.04
C ALA A 56 -9.35 0.91 -7.68
N GLU A 57 -8.21 1.57 -7.80
CA GLU A 57 -8.05 2.98 -7.45
C GLU A 57 -8.15 3.82 -8.70
N GLN A 58 -8.92 4.90 -8.62
CA GLN A 58 -9.09 5.84 -9.69
C GLN A 58 -9.14 7.25 -9.12
N GLY A 59 -8.33 8.14 -9.66
CA GLY A 59 -8.26 9.47 -9.13
C GLY A 59 -7.40 10.40 -9.97
N ARG A 60 -6.87 11.42 -9.31
CA ARG A 60 -6.05 12.46 -9.93
C ARG A 60 -4.73 12.57 -9.19
N TYR A 61 -3.70 12.75 -9.97
CA TYR A 61 -2.33 12.96 -9.49
C TYR A 61 -1.88 14.35 -9.92
N THR A 62 -1.36 15.12 -8.97
CA THR A 62 -0.80 16.45 -9.23
C THR A 62 0.70 16.36 -9.12
N THR A 63 1.38 16.70 -10.22
CA THR A 63 2.84 16.71 -10.28
C THR A 63 3.41 17.91 -9.51
N PRO A 64 4.72 17.93 -9.20
CA PRO A 64 5.37 19.09 -8.54
C PRO A 64 5.20 20.41 -9.30
N HIS A 65 5.00 20.32 -10.62
CA HIS A 65 4.83 21.50 -11.45
C HIS A 65 3.36 21.91 -11.63
N GLY A 66 2.46 21.29 -10.88
CA GLY A 66 1.04 21.63 -10.89
C GLY A 66 0.23 20.98 -12.01
N ARG A 67 0.83 20.10 -12.79
CA ARG A 67 0.10 19.38 -13.82
C ARG A 67 -0.77 18.29 -13.20
N VAL A 68 -2.03 18.20 -13.60
CA VAL A 68 -2.98 17.21 -13.11
C VAL A 68 -3.14 16.10 -14.14
N LEU A 69 -2.94 14.87 -13.70
CA LEU A 69 -3.06 13.66 -14.53
C LEU A 69 -4.08 12.72 -13.90
N THR A 70 -4.79 11.97 -14.73
CA THR A 70 -5.60 10.86 -14.21
C THR A 70 -4.70 9.70 -13.81
N MET A 71 -5.11 8.97 -12.78
CA MET A 71 -4.35 7.83 -12.30
C MET A 71 -5.27 6.64 -12.06
N HIS A 72 -4.73 5.46 -12.30
CA HIS A 72 -5.39 4.19 -12.03
C HIS A 72 -4.39 3.24 -11.43
N ASN A 73 -4.79 2.53 -10.38
CA ASN A 73 -3.99 1.46 -9.80
C ASN A 73 -4.89 0.29 -9.44
N ARG A 74 -4.35 -0.90 -9.46
CA ARG A 74 -5.02 -2.11 -9.01
C ARG A 74 -4.10 -2.81 -8.04
N PHE A 75 -4.53 -2.89 -6.77
CA PHE A 75 -3.79 -3.55 -5.71
C PHE A 75 -4.58 -4.75 -5.22
N TRP A 76 -3.90 -5.85 -4.99
CA TRP A 76 -4.50 -7.09 -4.55
C TRP A 76 -4.02 -7.44 -3.16
N TRP A 77 -4.97 -7.50 -2.22
CA TRP A 77 -4.73 -7.84 -0.83
C TRP A 77 -5.10 -9.29 -0.61
N GLN A 78 -4.13 -10.10 -0.13
CA GLN A 78 -4.32 -11.52 0.12
C GLN A 78 -3.94 -11.85 1.56
N ARG A 79 -4.68 -12.80 2.17
CA ARG A 79 -4.27 -13.34 3.45
C ARG A 79 -3.14 -14.33 3.24
N GLY A 80 -2.05 -14.16 4.02
CA GLY A 80 -0.97 -15.12 4.14
C GLY A 80 -1.08 -15.91 5.44
N GLU A 81 -0.10 -16.75 5.71
CA GLU A 81 -0.07 -17.55 6.91
C GLU A 81 0.11 -16.72 8.18
N ARG A 82 0.92 -15.64 8.10
CA ARG A 82 1.28 -14.82 9.25
C ARG A 82 0.78 -13.39 9.16
N GLY A 83 0.30 -12.97 8.01
CA GLY A 83 -0.08 -11.59 7.79
C GLY A 83 -0.85 -11.40 6.49
N ILE A 84 -0.70 -10.25 5.90
CA ILE A 84 -1.41 -9.85 4.69
C ILE A 84 -0.42 -9.44 3.64
N ARG A 85 -0.57 -9.97 2.42
CA ARG A 85 0.29 -9.67 1.29
C ARG A 85 -0.38 -8.63 0.40
N LEU A 86 0.40 -7.65 -0.05
CA LEU A 86 -0.05 -6.67 -1.03
C LEU A 86 0.71 -6.88 -2.33
N SER A 87 -0.04 -7.00 -3.42
CA SER A 87 0.52 -7.10 -4.76
C SER A 87 -0.07 -6.01 -5.65
N HIS A 88 0.70 -5.58 -6.63
CA HIS A 88 0.23 -4.69 -7.68
C HIS A 88 -0.12 -5.53 -8.89
N LEU A 89 -1.34 -5.40 -9.42
CA LEU A 89 -1.73 -6.10 -10.65
C LEU A 89 -1.34 -5.26 -11.86
N ARG A 90 -0.37 -5.75 -12.62
CA ARG A 90 0.04 -5.15 -13.89
C ARG A 90 -0.32 -6.10 -15.01
N TYR A 91 -1.19 -5.66 -15.94
CA TYR A 91 -1.61 -6.49 -17.08
C TYR A 91 -2.08 -7.88 -16.64
N GLU A 92 -2.88 -7.94 -15.59
CA GLU A 92 -3.42 -9.18 -14.97
C GLU A 92 -2.34 -10.07 -14.33
N GLN A 93 -1.10 -9.58 -14.19
CA GLN A 93 -0.02 -10.30 -13.51
C GLN A 93 0.25 -9.66 -12.15
N PRO A 94 0.22 -10.45 -11.06
CA PRO A 94 0.53 -9.91 -9.75
C PRO A 94 2.03 -9.71 -9.58
N VAL A 95 2.41 -8.52 -9.10
CA VAL A 95 3.77 -8.21 -8.67
C VAL A 95 3.71 -7.99 -7.16
N VAL A 96 4.28 -8.90 -6.40
CA VAL A 96 4.29 -8.80 -4.93
C VAL A 96 5.12 -7.59 -4.52
N LEU A 97 4.53 -6.71 -3.71
CA LEU A 97 5.22 -5.55 -3.16
C LEU A 97 5.82 -5.85 -1.80
N PHE A 98 5.02 -6.35 -0.88
CA PHE A 98 5.46 -6.70 0.47
C PHE A 98 4.42 -7.55 1.19
N GLU A 99 4.86 -8.19 2.26
CA GLU A 99 3.98 -8.87 3.21
C GLU A 99 4.05 -8.13 4.54
N LEU A 100 2.89 -7.81 5.09
CA LEU A 100 2.74 -7.07 6.34
C LEU A 100 2.42 -8.02 7.48
N LEU A 101 3.11 -7.86 8.60
CA LEU A 101 2.91 -8.66 9.80
C LEU A 101 2.39 -7.76 10.92
N PRO A 102 1.33 -8.18 11.63
CA PRO A 102 0.81 -7.38 12.74
C PRO A 102 1.80 -7.38 13.91
N GLN A 103 1.86 -6.24 14.60
CA GLN A 103 2.70 -6.03 15.77
C GLN A 103 1.83 -5.89 17.02
N VAL A 104 2.43 -6.09 18.17
CA VAL A 104 1.72 -6.05 19.47
C VAL A 104 1.04 -4.68 19.69
N ASP A 105 1.64 -3.61 19.18
CA ASP A 105 1.11 -2.25 19.33
C ASP A 105 0.00 -1.91 18.32
N GLY A 106 -0.39 -2.85 17.46
CA GLY A 106 -1.46 -2.66 16.48
C GLY A 106 -1.00 -2.15 15.12
N ARG A 107 0.27 -1.78 14.98
CA ARG A 107 0.84 -1.43 13.68
C ARG A 107 1.19 -2.70 12.91
N TRP A 108 1.44 -2.53 11.62
CA TRP A 108 1.84 -3.62 10.74
C TRP A 108 3.14 -3.22 10.06
N LEU A 109 4.10 -4.14 10.04
CA LEU A 109 5.41 -3.89 9.45
C LEU A 109 5.79 -5.03 8.52
N THR A 110 6.59 -4.74 7.51
CA THR A 110 7.24 -5.81 6.73
C THR A 110 8.29 -6.47 7.61
N ALA A 111 8.32 -7.81 7.60
CA ALA A 111 9.31 -8.57 8.37
C ALA A 111 10.71 -8.35 7.81
N GLU A 112 10.79 -8.32 6.49
CA GLU A 112 12.02 -8.05 5.76
C GLU A 112 11.63 -7.35 4.45
N PRO A 113 12.47 -6.43 3.93
CA PRO A 113 12.17 -5.75 2.68
C PRO A 113 12.02 -6.74 1.54
N HIS A 114 11.00 -6.52 0.71
CA HIS A 114 10.81 -7.32 -0.49
C HIS A 114 11.76 -6.83 -1.58
N LEU A 115 12.52 -7.75 -2.17
CA LEU A 115 13.46 -7.44 -3.23
C LEU A 115 12.77 -7.59 -4.59
N CYS A 116 12.76 -6.50 -5.37
CA CYS A 116 12.27 -6.50 -6.75
C CYS A 116 13.40 -6.01 -7.65
N GLY A 117 14.11 -6.95 -8.29
CA GLY A 117 15.36 -6.64 -8.95
C GLY A 117 16.40 -6.20 -7.94
N GLN A 118 16.91 -4.97 -8.06
CA GLN A 118 17.83 -4.36 -7.10
C GLN A 118 17.16 -3.40 -6.13
N ASP A 119 15.82 -3.30 -6.19
CA ASP A 119 15.05 -2.40 -5.36
C ASP A 119 14.42 -3.14 -4.17
N HIS A 120 14.47 -2.53 -3.01
CA HIS A 120 13.90 -3.05 -1.78
C HIS A 120 12.63 -2.30 -1.44
N TYR A 121 11.53 -3.03 -1.23
CA TYR A 121 10.23 -2.48 -0.86
C TYR A 121 9.95 -2.80 0.60
N SER A 122 9.63 -1.79 1.38
CA SER A 122 9.22 -1.95 2.77
C SER A 122 8.03 -1.06 3.07
N ALA A 123 7.23 -1.43 4.07
CA ALA A 123 6.01 -0.70 4.38
C ALA A 123 5.66 -0.76 5.86
N GLU A 124 4.86 0.21 6.28
CA GLU A 124 4.25 0.27 7.61
C GLU A 124 2.80 0.66 7.44
N LEU A 125 1.91 -0.09 8.10
CA LEU A 125 0.48 0.22 8.11
C LEU A 125 0.08 0.57 9.54
N THR A 126 -0.63 1.68 9.69
CA THR A 126 -1.12 2.17 10.98
C THR A 126 -2.63 2.36 10.91
N PRO A 127 -3.41 1.59 11.67
CA PRO A 127 -4.86 1.79 11.72
C PRO A 127 -5.24 3.18 12.22
N THR A 128 -6.32 3.72 11.66
CA THR A 128 -6.92 5.00 12.10
C THR A 128 -8.38 4.76 12.45
N GLY A 129 -9.07 5.79 12.93
CA GLY A 129 -10.49 5.67 13.28
C GLY A 129 -11.41 5.38 12.11
N ASP A 130 -11.04 5.79 10.90
CA ASP A 130 -11.85 5.65 9.68
C ASP A 130 -11.16 4.88 8.56
N GLY A 131 -10.05 4.21 8.84
CA GLY A 131 -9.31 3.46 7.83
C GLY A 131 -7.91 3.13 8.29
N PHE A 132 -6.92 3.44 7.46
CA PHE A 132 -5.52 3.22 7.82
C PHE A 132 -4.57 4.08 7.00
N LEU A 133 -3.39 4.29 7.56
CA LEU A 133 -2.27 4.91 6.86
C LEU A 133 -1.35 3.79 6.39
N LEU A 134 -0.86 3.88 5.16
CA LEU A 134 0.09 2.93 4.61
C LEU A 134 1.26 3.71 4.01
N GLY A 135 2.38 3.67 4.69
CA GLY A 135 3.62 4.28 4.20
C GLY A 135 4.52 3.21 3.64
N TRP A 136 5.08 3.43 2.47
CA TRP A 136 6.05 2.51 1.90
C TRP A 136 7.24 3.24 1.33
N GLN A 137 8.37 2.54 1.32
CA GLN A 137 9.64 3.05 0.86
C GLN A 137 10.24 2.09 -0.15
N ILE A 138 10.75 2.66 -1.23
CA ILE A 138 11.46 1.93 -2.28
C ILE A 138 12.89 2.46 -2.27
N THR A 139 13.85 1.58 -1.97
CA THR A 139 15.27 1.94 -1.97
C THR A 139 16.04 1.02 -2.91
N GLY A 140 16.97 1.58 -3.64
CA GLY A 140 17.82 0.85 -4.56
C GLY A 140 18.99 1.69 -5.00
N PRO A 141 19.81 1.20 -5.96
CA PRO A 141 20.99 1.94 -6.41
C PRO A 141 20.67 3.33 -6.97
N ARG A 142 19.45 3.50 -7.54
CA ARG A 142 19.03 4.76 -8.15
C ARG A 142 17.70 5.27 -7.63
N LYS A 143 17.14 4.63 -6.59
CA LYS A 143 15.84 4.98 -6.05
C LYS A 143 15.91 5.20 -4.56
N ASN A 144 15.24 6.25 -4.12
CA ASN A 144 14.94 6.50 -2.73
C ASN A 144 13.60 7.22 -2.72
N GLU A 145 12.52 6.46 -2.79
CA GLU A 145 11.18 6.98 -2.94
C GLU A 145 10.34 6.61 -1.71
N ARG A 146 9.48 7.52 -1.30
CA ARG A 146 8.52 7.32 -0.22
C ARG A 146 7.14 7.65 -0.71
N LEU A 147 6.20 6.77 -0.34
CA LEU A 147 4.79 6.97 -0.62
C LEU A 147 4.01 6.85 0.68
N GLY A 148 3.12 7.80 0.92
CA GLY A 148 2.20 7.74 2.04
C GLY A 148 0.79 7.71 1.52
N TYR A 149 0.05 6.64 1.83
CA TYR A 149 -1.36 6.49 1.50
C TYR A 149 -2.20 6.67 2.73
N ARG A 150 -3.33 7.35 2.57
CA ARG A 150 -4.40 7.36 3.56
C ARG A 150 -5.63 6.75 2.91
N TYR A 151 -6.06 5.61 3.44
CA TYR A 151 -7.28 4.94 3.00
C TYR A 151 -8.39 5.18 4.00
N ARG A 152 -9.58 5.49 3.51
CA ARG A 152 -10.76 5.78 4.34
C ARG A 152 -11.98 5.02 3.85
N VAL A 153 -12.80 4.69 4.82
CA VAL A 153 -14.14 4.12 4.56
C VAL A 153 -15.04 5.13 3.86
#